data_d8118ded08346580618a99b4d96815f1
#
_entry.id   d8118ded08346580618a99b4d96815f1
#
_cell.length_a   1.000
_cell.length_b   1.000
_cell.length_c   1.000
_cell.angle_alpha   90.00
_cell.angle_beta   90.00
_cell.angle_gamma   90.00
#
_symmetry.space_group_name_H-M   'P 1'
#
loop_
_entity.id
_entity.type
_entity.pdbx_description
1 polymer ?
#
loop_
_entity_poly.entity_id
_entity_poly.type
_entity_poly.pdbx_seq_one_letter_code
_entity_poly.pdbx_strand_id
1 'polypeptide(L)'
;WADINPQLQPGTVHMWLSQAFGGGCAFTCTYRYRHPLGSSEMYHEGIVGNDGVTLSTGGKEFVQSIQDMKLLRKEYNPKAVLPQQIANRKTGFLWSHENLWDLENHKQTKNWNTWKHRNTYSSAIKSTGAPVDFLTEEDNFDDYPFIVASAYQLIDQKLVDKWTKYVEKGGNLILSCRTGQKDKNGHFFEANWSAPIVPLIGADVDFFAVLVTDMKGNIKADNNNFQWNTWADVLSPRKGTEVLATYEDQFYKGKAAAVTRKLGKGTVTYIGVESTDGNL
;
A
#
# COMPACT_ATOMS: atom_id res chain seq x y z
N TRP A 1 17.49 6.76 14.26
CA TRP A 1 18.23 7.97 13.88
C TRP A 1 18.58 7.87 12.41
N ALA A 2 18.45 8.96 11.65
CA ALA A 2 18.81 8.98 10.23
C ALA A 2 20.33 9.10 10.09
N ASP A 3 20.91 8.38 9.14
CA ASP A 3 22.33 8.52 8.78
C ASP A 3 22.64 9.91 8.21
N ILE A 4 21.62 10.59 7.71
CA ILE A 4 21.69 11.93 7.13
C ILE A 4 20.55 12.76 7.72
N ASN A 5 20.89 13.97 8.20
CA ASN A 5 19.93 14.94 8.72
C ASN A 5 20.04 16.27 7.93
N PRO A 6 19.50 16.32 6.69
CA PRO A 6 19.60 17.50 5.85
C PRO A 6 18.70 18.62 6.36
N GLN A 7 19.10 19.86 6.05
CA GLN A 7 18.22 21.01 6.23
C GLN A 7 16.97 20.86 5.38
N LEU A 8 15.79 21.14 5.94
CA LEU A 8 14.54 21.09 5.23
C LEU A 8 14.47 22.14 4.12
N GLN A 9 14.00 21.73 2.96
CA GLN A 9 13.72 22.65 1.86
C GLN A 9 12.50 23.52 2.21
N PRO A 10 12.46 24.78 1.75
CA PRO A 10 11.29 25.63 1.90
C PRO A 10 10.03 24.95 1.34
N GLY A 11 8.93 25.04 2.06
CA GLY A 11 7.65 24.41 1.73
C GLY A 11 7.45 23.02 2.36
N THR A 12 8.50 22.38 2.90
CA THR A 12 8.41 21.01 3.42
C THR A 12 7.49 20.89 4.62
N VAL A 13 7.60 21.77 5.62
CA VAL A 13 6.75 21.74 6.82
C VAL A 13 5.30 22.07 6.47
N HIS A 14 5.09 23.05 5.61
CA HIS A 14 3.76 23.40 5.12
C HIS A 14 3.11 22.21 4.37
N MET A 15 3.86 21.51 3.52
CA MET A 15 3.39 20.32 2.82
C MET A 15 3.02 19.19 3.79
N TRP A 16 3.85 18.88 4.79
CA TRP A 16 3.56 17.82 5.78
C TRP A 16 2.29 18.11 6.56
N LEU A 17 2.12 19.35 7.05
CA LEU A 17 0.93 19.73 7.79
C LEU A 17 -0.31 19.69 6.90
N SER A 18 -0.22 20.19 5.68
CA SER A 18 -1.32 20.16 4.71
C SER A 18 -1.72 18.72 4.35
N GLN A 19 -0.73 17.84 4.18
CA GLN A 19 -0.98 16.42 3.92
C GLN A 19 -1.68 15.74 5.09
N ALA A 20 -1.27 16.02 6.33
CA ALA A 20 -1.91 15.46 7.50
C ALA A 20 -3.38 15.88 7.60
N PHE A 21 -3.69 17.17 7.43
CA PHE A 21 -5.06 17.67 7.41
C PHE A 21 -5.86 17.11 6.22
N GLY A 22 -5.28 17.10 5.03
CA GLY A 22 -5.91 16.53 3.84
C GLY A 22 -6.16 15.03 3.96
N GLY A 23 -5.37 14.32 4.76
CA GLY A 23 -5.56 12.92 5.13
C GLY A 23 -6.56 12.69 6.27
N GLY A 24 -7.19 13.74 6.80
CA GLY A 24 -8.22 13.63 7.83
C GLY A 24 -7.70 13.61 9.27
N CYS A 25 -6.44 13.99 9.51
CA CYS A 25 -5.92 14.10 10.87
C CYS A 25 -6.67 15.16 11.68
N ALA A 26 -7.17 14.80 12.86
CA ALA A 26 -7.86 15.71 13.76
C ALA A 26 -6.93 16.74 14.36
N PHE A 27 -5.66 16.40 14.57
CA PHE A 27 -4.60 17.29 15.02
C PHE A 27 -3.24 16.80 14.52
N THR A 28 -2.26 17.71 14.49
CA THR A 28 -0.86 17.39 14.23
C THR A 28 -0.01 17.90 15.41
N CYS A 29 0.95 17.09 15.80
CA CYS A 29 1.92 17.46 16.83
C CYS A 29 3.31 17.50 16.21
N THR A 30 3.98 18.64 16.32
CA THR A 30 5.34 18.82 15.83
C THR A 30 6.34 18.77 16.98
N TYR A 31 7.39 18.01 16.82
CA TYR A 31 8.52 17.99 17.71
C TYR A 31 9.64 18.79 17.07
N ARG A 32 10.08 19.88 17.65
CA ARG A 32 9.81 20.44 18.96
C ARG A 32 9.66 21.97 18.87
N TYR A 33 9.25 22.63 19.97
CA TYR A 33 9.08 24.08 19.97
C TYR A 33 10.41 24.84 19.80
N ARG A 34 11.41 24.55 20.64
CA ARG A 34 12.71 25.23 20.63
C ARG A 34 13.82 24.30 20.14
N HIS A 35 14.73 24.83 19.34
CA HIS A 35 15.98 24.16 18.99
C HIS A 35 16.74 23.71 20.25
N PRO A 36 17.14 22.43 20.39
CA PRO A 36 17.87 21.97 21.58
C PRO A 36 19.28 22.53 21.60
N LEU A 37 19.71 22.96 22.81
CA LEU A 37 21.04 23.54 23.01
C LEU A 37 22.11 22.50 23.35
N GLY A 38 21.74 21.24 23.51
CA GLY A 38 22.62 20.16 23.90
C GLY A 38 21.98 18.79 23.60
N SER A 39 22.71 17.71 23.90
CA SER A 39 22.36 16.32 23.65
C SER A 39 22.49 15.88 22.18
N SER A 40 22.18 14.61 21.92
CA SER A 40 22.24 14.00 20.59
C SER A 40 21.30 14.64 19.54
N GLU A 41 20.33 15.44 19.98
CA GLU A 41 19.33 16.09 19.12
C GLU A 41 19.63 17.55 18.80
N MET A 42 20.82 18.05 19.16
CA MET A 42 21.16 19.48 19.00
C MET A 42 21.14 19.98 17.56
N TYR A 43 21.11 19.09 16.58
CA TYR A 43 20.98 19.45 15.16
C TYR A 43 19.54 19.35 14.63
N HIS A 44 18.57 19.05 15.50
CA HIS A 44 17.15 19.05 15.12
C HIS A 44 16.55 20.45 15.30
N GLU A 45 16.09 21.05 14.22
CA GLU A 45 15.41 22.35 14.29
C GLU A 45 14.11 22.28 15.10
N GLY A 46 13.82 23.36 15.80
CA GLY A 46 12.53 23.63 16.42
C GLY A 46 11.70 24.61 15.60
N ILE A 47 10.51 24.93 16.12
CA ILE A 47 9.69 26.06 15.60
C ILE A 47 10.45 27.37 15.77
N VAL A 48 11.17 27.52 16.88
CA VAL A 48 12.06 28.65 17.13
C VAL A 48 13.51 28.18 17.25
N GLY A 49 14.43 29.06 16.90
CA GLY A 49 15.86 28.80 16.90
C GLY A 49 16.48 28.77 18.32
N ASN A 50 17.80 28.81 18.38
CA ASN A 50 18.60 28.72 19.60
C ASN A 50 18.29 29.83 20.60
N ASP A 51 17.92 31.02 20.12
CA ASP A 51 17.51 32.16 20.97
C ASP A 51 16.15 31.94 21.66
N GLY A 52 15.39 30.93 21.23
CA GLY A 52 14.07 30.59 21.77
C GLY A 52 12.94 31.54 21.35
N VAL A 53 13.21 32.46 20.43
CA VAL A 53 12.26 33.51 20.01
C VAL A 53 12.11 33.61 18.49
N THR A 54 13.24 33.62 17.77
CA THR A 54 13.23 33.79 16.32
C THR A 54 12.71 32.52 15.61
N LEU A 55 11.68 32.69 14.77
CA LEU A 55 11.15 31.57 14.00
C LEU A 55 12.19 30.99 13.05
N SER A 56 12.38 29.70 13.08
CA SER A 56 13.12 28.95 12.08
C SER A 56 12.40 29.01 10.70
N THR A 57 13.05 28.51 9.64
CA THR A 57 12.39 28.38 8.33
C THR A 57 11.11 27.52 8.45
N GLY A 58 11.21 26.35 9.06
CA GLY A 58 10.05 25.50 9.31
C GLY A 58 9.03 26.12 10.26
N GLY A 59 9.48 26.93 11.23
CA GLY A 59 8.61 27.66 12.14
C GLY A 59 7.74 28.71 11.46
N LYS A 60 8.28 29.43 10.47
CA LYS A 60 7.50 30.38 9.63
C LYS A 60 6.43 29.64 8.85
N GLU A 61 6.76 28.50 8.25
CA GLU A 61 5.81 27.65 7.53
C GLU A 61 4.73 27.07 8.45
N PHE A 62 5.10 26.70 9.68
CA PHE A 62 4.15 26.24 10.68
C PHE A 62 3.11 27.32 11.01
N VAL A 63 3.54 28.56 11.22
CA VAL A 63 2.64 29.70 11.47
C VAL A 63 1.74 29.94 10.24
N GLN A 64 2.29 29.90 9.02
CA GLN A 64 1.50 30.04 7.80
C GLN A 64 0.44 28.93 7.69
N SER A 65 0.83 27.69 7.96
CA SER A 65 -0.11 26.55 7.93
C SER A 65 -1.27 26.73 8.92
N ILE A 66 -1.02 27.28 10.11
CA ILE A 66 -2.09 27.60 11.06
C ILE A 66 -3.07 28.62 10.48
N GLN A 67 -2.56 29.64 9.79
CA GLN A 67 -3.40 30.65 9.16
C GLN A 67 -4.25 30.07 8.05
N ASP A 68 -3.66 29.25 7.20
CA ASP A 68 -4.33 28.57 6.11
C ASP A 68 -5.42 27.61 6.61
N MET A 69 -5.12 26.82 7.66
CA MET A 69 -6.11 25.95 8.28
C MET A 69 -7.27 26.71 8.91
N LYS A 70 -7.02 27.90 9.54
CA LYS A 70 -8.08 28.76 10.05
C LYS A 70 -8.95 29.31 8.93
N LEU A 71 -8.38 29.62 7.78
CA LEU A 71 -9.14 30.07 6.60
C LEU A 71 -9.99 28.93 6.02
N LEU A 72 -9.39 27.75 5.78
CA LEU A 72 -10.08 26.58 5.28
C LEU A 72 -11.24 26.14 6.18
N ARG A 73 -11.09 26.24 7.50
CA ARG A 73 -12.16 25.89 8.46
C ARG A 73 -13.40 26.77 8.34
N LYS A 74 -13.32 27.99 7.82
CA LYS A 74 -14.48 28.84 7.58
C LYS A 74 -15.36 28.31 6.46
N GLU A 75 -14.73 27.67 5.45
CA GLU A 75 -15.40 27.12 4.28
C GLU A 75 -15.70 25.61 4.43
N TYR A 76 -15.15 24.97 5.47
CA TYR A 76 -15.32 23.54 5.69
C TYR A 76 -16.75 23.17 6.06
N ASN A 77 -17.38 22.32 5.27
CA ASN A 77 -18.68 21.75 5.55
C ASN A 77 -18.54 20.25 5.86
N PRO A 78 -18.63 19.82 7.15
CA PRO A 78 -18.50 18.40 7.52
C PRO A 78 -19.63 17.52 6.96
N LYS A 79 -20.70 18.11 6.46
CA LYS A 79 -21.83 17.41 5.83
C LYS A 79 -21.74 17.39 4.30
N ALA A 80 -20.67 17.94 3.73
CA ALA A 80 -20.48 17.89 2.28
C ALA A 80 -20.33 16.43 1.83
N VAL A 81 -21.09 16.08 0.80
CA VAL A 81 -21.01 14.75 0.18
C VAL A 81 -19.88 14.79 -0.86
N LEU A 82 -19.07 13.77 -0.87
CA LEU A 82 -18.05 13.62 -1.92
C LEU A 82 -18.72 13.58 -3.30
N PRO A 83 -18.18 14.32 -4.28
CA PRO A 83 -18.63 14.18 -5.67
C PRO A 83 -18.61 12.71 -6.10
N GLN A 84 -19.63 12.27 -6.83
CA GLN A 84 -19.79 10.87 -7.21
C GLN A 84 -18.55 10.31 -7.93
N GLN A 85 -17.90 11.14 -8.75
CA GLN A 85 -16.66 10.74 -9.44
C GLN A 85 -15.51 10.38 -8.49
N ILE A 86 -15.45 11.01 -7.31
CA ILE A 86 -14.45 10.72 -6.27
C ILE A 86 -14.93 9.54 -5.42
N ALA A 87 -16.20 9.53 -5.03
CA ALA A 87 -16.79 8.47 -4.24
C ALA A 87 -16.67 7.10 -4.92
N ASN A 88 -16.84 7.03 -6.24
CA ASN A 88 -16.70 5.81 -7.05
C ASN A 88 -15.27 5.23 -7.06
N ARG A 89 -14.29 5.97 -6.60
CA ARG A 89 -12.87 5.54 -6.51
C ARG A 89 -12.43 5.31 -5.07
N LYS A 90 -13.30 5.56 -4.09
CA LYS A 90 -12.97 5.38 -2.67
C LYS A 90 -12.41 3.97 -2.44
N THR A 91 -11.24 3.89 -1.86
CA THR A 91 -10.50 2.64 -1.71
C THR A 91 -10.17 2.38 -0.25
N GLY A 92 -10.52 1.20 0.24
CA GLY A 92 -10.04 0.67 1.51
C GLY A 92 -8.69 -0.03 1.31
N PHE A 93 -7.67 0.38 2.04
CA PHE A 93 -6.37 -0.29 2.04
C PHE A 93 -6.24 -1.11 3.32
N LEU A 94 -6.21 -2.43 3.18
CA LEU A 94 -6.17 -3.34 4.32
C LEU A 94 -4.81 -3.27 5.03
N TRP A 95 -4.86 -3.07 6.34
CA TRP A 95 -3.69 -2.92 7.19
C TRP A 95 -3.67 -3.96 8.31
N SER A 96 -2.55 -4.63 8.50
CA SER A 96 -2.29 -5.53 9.62
C SER A 96 -0.83 -5.39 10.02
N HIS A 97 -0.58 -5.19 11.31
CA HIS A 97 0.77 -5.15 11.86
C HIS A 97 1.38 -6.56 11.88
N GLU A 98 0.59 -7.59 12.15
CA GLU A 98 1.03 -8.98 12.15
C GLU A 98 1.57 -9.39 10.79
N ASN A 99 0.86 -9.03 9.71
CA ASN A 99 1.34 -9.22 8.35
C ASN A 99 2.64 -8.46 8.06
N LEU A 100 2.76 -7.22 8.57
CA LEU A 100 3.98 -6.43 8.43
C LEU A 100 5.17 -7.13 9.12
N TRP A 101 4.98 -7.56 10.37
CA TRP A 101 6.03 -8.22 11.14
C TRP A 101 6.42 -9.57 10.56
N ASP A 102 5.47 -10.38 10.11
CA ASP A 102 5.75 -11.68 9.48
C ASP A 102 6.56 -11.49 8.18
N LEU A 103 6.16 -10.56 7.32
CA LEU A 103 6.87 -10.24 6.08
C LEU A 103 8.29 -9.72 6.34
N GLU A 104 8.50 -8.86 7.33
CA GLU A 104 9.81 -8.32 7.69
C GLU A 104 10.73 -9.39 8.27
N ASN A 105 10.20 -10.36 9.02
CA ASN A 105 10.96 -11.48 9.57
C ASN A 105 11.25 -12.58 8.54
N HIS A 106 10.42 -12.70 7.49
CA HIS A 106 10.51 -13.78 6.50
C HIS A 106 10.62 -13.24 5.07
N LYS A 107 11.56 -12.35 4.81
CA LYS A 107 11.71 -11.65 3.51
C LYS A 107 11.96 -12.56 2.32
N GLN A 108 12.70 -13.64 2.50
CA GLN A 108 13.15 -14.63 1.49
C GLN A 108 14.09 -14.08 0.41
N THR A 109 14.15 -12.77 0.19
CA THR A 109 15.08 -12.09 -0.70
C THR A 109 15.52 -10.76 -0.11
N LYS A 110 16.76 -10.34 -0.38
CA LYS A 110 17.29 -9.03 0.04
C LYS A 110 16.53 -7.87 -0.64
N ASN A 111 15.94 -8.12 -1.79
CA ASN A 111 15.18 -7.13 -2.54
C ASN A 111 13.80 -6.86 -1.94
N TRP A 112 13.28 -7.73 -1.05
CA TRP A 112 11.99 -7.50 -0.44
C TRP A 112 12.02 -6.32 0.54
N ASN A 113 11.14 -5.37 0.32
CA ASN A 113 10.91 -4.23 1.20
C ASN A 113 9.39 -4.02 1.35
N THR A 114 8.84 -4.43 2.48
CA THR A 114 7.39 -4.40 2.73
C THR A 114 6.80 -2.99 2.67
N TRP A 115 7.53 -2.00 3.18
CA TRP A 115 7.09 -0.61 3.13
C TRP A 115 7.05 -0.09 1.71
N LYS A 116 8.07 -0.37 0.91
CA LYS A 116 8.13 0.03 -0.50
C LYS A 116 6.99 -0.63 -1.29
N HIS A 117 6.76 -1.94 -1.08
CA HIS A 117 5.65 -2.67 -1.68
C HIS A 117 4.30 -2.01 -1.38
N ARG A 118 4.01 -1.72 -0.11
CA ARG A 118 2.77 -1.03 0.29
C ARG A 118 2.66 0.37 -0.31
N ASN A 119 3.76 1.13 -0.30
CA ASN A 119 3.80 2.47 -0.89
C ASN A 119 3.55 2.46 -2.40
N THR A 120 4.02 1.46 -3.13
CA THR A 120 3.74 1.31 -4.57
C THR A 120 2.23 1.25 -4.81
N TYR A 121 1.51 0.38 -4.09
CA TYR A 121 0.05 0.28 -4.20
C TYR A 121 -0.66 1.56 -3.76
N SER A 122 -0.30 2.14 -2.62
CA SER A 122 -0.95 3.36 -2.15
C SER A 122 -0.70 4.55 -3.08
N SER A 123 0.49 4.66 -3.67
CA SER A 123 0.82 5.71 -4.64
C SER A 123 0.04 5.53 -5.95
N ALA A 124 -0.08 4.29 -6.44
CA ALA A 124 -0.88 3.99 -7.62
C ALA A 124 -2.35 4.37 -7.41
N ILE A 125 -2.94 4.02 -6.25
CA ILE A 125 -4.31 4.39 -5.92
C ILE A 125 -4.45 5.91 -5.85
N LYS A 126 -3.56 6.60 -5.13
CA LYS A 126 -3.61 8.05 -4.97
C LYS A 126 -3.42 8.79 -6.30
N SER A 127 -2.65 8.24 -7.24
CA SER A 127 -2.48 8.85 -8.58
C SER A 127 -3.78 8.93 -9.38
N THR A 128 -4.78 8.10 -9.06
CA THR A 128 -6.11 8.15 -9.65
C THR A 128 -7.02 9.23 -9.02
N GLY A 129 -6.56 9.93 -7.99
CA GLY A 129 -7.37 10.86 -7.20
C GLY A 129 -8.34 10.16 -6.24
N ALA A 130 -8.15 8.88 -5.95
CA ALA A 130 -9.01 8.13 -5.04
C ALA A 130 -8.77 8.55 -3.58
N PRO A 131 -9.83 8.76 -2.78
CA PRO A 131 -9.73 8.75 -1.34
C PRO A 131 -9.31 7.37 -0.85
N VAL A 132 -8.38 7.32 0.11
CA VAL A 132 -7.85 6.07 0.67
C VAL A 132 -8.04 6.09 2.19
N ASP A 133 -8.75 5.08 2.70
CA ASP A 133 -8.87 4.82 4.13
C ASP A 133 -8.10 3.53 4.46
N PHE A 134 -7.38 3.53 5.58
CA PHE A 134 -6.76 2.30 6.09
C PHE A 134 -7.78 1.53 6.91
N LEU A 135 -7.96 0.25 6.58
CA LEU A 135 -8.93 -0.63 7.19
C LEU A 135 -8.26 -1.82 7.87
N THR A 136 -8.89 -2.29 8.92
CA THR A 136 -8.62 -3.58 9.53
C THR A 136 -9.56 -4.66 8.99
N GLU A 137 -9.34 -5.89 9.37
CA GLU A 137 -10.24 -7.00 9.00
C GLU A 137 -11.63 -6.88 9.63
N GLU A 138 -11.77 -6.11 10.72
CA GLU A 138 -13.05 -5.94 11.43
C GLU A 138 -13.92 -4.82 10.84
N ASP A 139 -13.33 -3.92 10.04
CA ASP A 139 -14.06 -2.81 9.45
C ASP A 139 -15.06 -3.25 8.38
N ASN A 140 -16.07 -2.43 8.12
CA ASN A 140 -17.05 -2.70 7.07
C ASN A 140 -16.44 -2.41 5.68
N PHE A 141 -16.51 -3.39 4.77
CA PHE A 141 -15.99 -3.26 3.41
C PHE A 141 -17.04 -2.72 2.41
N ASP A 142 -18.33 -2.81 2.76
CA ASP A 142 -19.42 -2.48 1.83
C ASP A 142 -19.44 -0.99 1.41
N ASP A 143 -18.76 -0.11 2.17
CA ASP A 143 -18.67 1.33 1.88
C ASP A 143 -17.55 1.68 0.87
N TYR A 144 -16.84 0.69 0.38
CA TYR A 144 -15.67 0.87 -0.50
C TYR A 144 -15.88 0.14 -1.83
N PRO A 145 -15.91 0.87 -2.96
CA PRO A 145 -15.89 0.25 -4.29
C PRO A 145 -14.68 -0.62 -4.55
N PHE A 146 -13.54 -0.29 -3.91
CA PHE A 146 -12.29 -1.02 -4.03
C PHE A 146 -11.71 -1.35 -2.66
N ILE A 147 -11.20 -2.58 -2.51
CA ILE A 147 -10.37 -3.01 -1.38
C ILE A 147 -9.03 -3.50 -1.94
N VAL A 148 -7.95 -3.02 -1.35
CA VAL A 148 -6.59 -3.47 -1.67
C VAL A 148 -5.97 -4.14 -0.45
N ALA A 149 -5.49 -5.37 -0.61
CA ALA A 149 -4.75 -6.12 0.40
C ALA A 149 -3.40 -6.54 -0.18
N SER A 150 -2.39 -5.68 0.01
CA SER A 150 -1.05 -5.89 -0.54
C SER A 150 -0.22 -6.82 0.35
N ALA A 151 0.30 -7.91 -0.24
CA ALA A 151 1.08 -8.95 0.44
C ALA A 151 0.43 -9.41 1.76
N TYR A 152 -0.87 -9.69 1.74
CA TYR A 152 -1.65 -10.07 2.91
C TYR A 152 -1.46 -11.56 3.22
N GLN A 153 -0.33 -11.91 3.79
CA GLN A 153 0.19 -13.27 3.91
C GLN A 153 -0.57 -14.11 4.94
N LEU A 154 -0.89 -13.50 6.10
CA LEU A 154 -1.59 -14.16 7.21
C LEU A 154 -3.11 -14.04 7.04
N ILE A 155 -3.77 -15.15 6.81
CA ILE A 155 -5.23 -15.19 6.63
C ILE A 155 -5.87 -16.32 7.43
N ASP A 156 -7.18 -16.24 7.58
CA ASP A 156 -8.05 -17.33 8.03
C ASP A 156 -9.28 -17.46 7.12
N GLN A 157 -10.07 -18.49 7.34
CA GLN A 157 -11.26 -18.73 6.54
C GLN A 157 -12.30 -17.61 6.71
N LYS A 158 -12.39 -17.00 7.91
CA LYS A 158 -13.29 -15.87 8.18
C LYS A 158 -13.00 -14.69 7.24
N LEU A 159 -11.72 -14.36 7.04
CA LEU A 159 -11.31 -13.28 6.15
C LEU A 159 -11.58 -13.63 4.67
N VAL A 160 -11.28 -14.86 4.25
CA VAL A 160 -11.56 -15.33 2.88
C VAL A 160 -13.06 -15.28 2.58
N ASP A 161 -13.90 -15.70 3.52
CA ASP A 161 -15.36 -15.62 3.38
C ASP A 161 -15.85 -14.17 3.32
N LYS A 162 -15.23 -13.27 4.09
CA LYS A 162 -15.54 -11.84 4.06
C LYS A 162 -15.18 -11.22 2.71
N TRP A 163 -14.00 -11.49 2.18
CA TRP A 163 -13.59 -11.07 0.85
C TRP A 163 -14.53 -11.61 -0.24
N THR A 164 -14.85 -12.88 -0.17
CA THR A 164 -15.76 -13.53 -1.13
C THR A 164 -17.13 -12.84 -1.15
N LYS A 165 -17.75 -12.65 0.01
CA LYS A 165 -19.05 -11.96 0.13
C LYS A 165 -18.98 -10.51 -0.37
N TYR A 166 -17.91 -9.80 -0.06
CA TYR A 166 -17.69 -8.43 -0.54
C TYR A 166 -17.68 -8.37 -2.07
N VAL A 167 -16.93 -9.27 -2.71
CA VAL A 167 -16.84 -9.31 -4.18
C VAL A 167 -18.16 -9.76 -4.80
N GLU A 168 -18.81 -10.78 -4.26
CA GLU A 168 -20.10 -11.26 -4.77
C GLU A 168 -21.17 -10.16 -4.78
N LYS A 169 -21.15 -9.23 -3.83
CA LYS A 169 -22.03 -8.07 -3.75
C LYS A 169 -21.70 -6.98 -4.78
N GLY A 170 -20.51 -6.95 -5.35
CA GLY A 170 -20.10 -5.98 -6.38
C GLY A 170 -18.82 -5.21 -6.06
N GLY A 171 -18.13 -5.53 -4.98
CA GLY A 171 -16.84 -4.94 -4.64
C GLY A 171 -15.71 -5.40 -5.56
N ASN A 172 -14.69 -4.59 -5.70
CA ASN A 172 -13.47 -4.93 -6.46
C ASN A 172 -12.32 -5.16 -5.47
N LEU A 173 -11.83 -6.39 -5.41
CA LEU A 173 -10.75 -6.80 -4.53
C LEU A 173 -9.44 -6.92 -5.31
N ILE A 174 -8.40 -6.23 -4.86
CA ILE A 174 -7.05 -6.29 -5.42
C ILE A 174 -6.12 -6.92 -4.38
N LEU A 175 -5.55 -8.05 -4.73
CA LEU A 175 -4.58 -8.79 -3.93
C LEU A 175 -3.24 -8.77 -4.65
N SER A 176 -2.16 -8.82 -3.87
CA SER A 176 -0.82 -8.92 -4.46
C SER A 176 -0.13 -10.22 -4.07
N CYS A 177 1.03 -10.45 -4.65
CA CYS A 177 1.90 -11.59 -4.36
C CYS A 177 2.04 -11.84 -2.84
N ARG A 178 2.31 -13.08 -2.47
CA ARG A 178 2.42 -13.56 -1.09
C ARG A 178 1.11 -13.59 -0.30
N THR A 179 0.00 -13.14 -0.86
CA THR A 179 -1.30 -13.17 -0.16
C THR A 179 -1.75 -14.61 0.10
N GLY A 180 -2.23 -14.89 1.32
CA GLY A 180 -2.88 -16.15 1.65
C GLY A 180 -1.97 -17.36 1.79
N GLN A 181 -0.68 -17.16 2.02
CA GLN A 181 0.29 -18.26 2.16
C GLN A 181 0.27 -18.93 3.51
N LYS A 182 -0.10 -18.21 4.58
CA LYS A 182 0.03 -18.66 5.97
C LYS A 182 -1.25 -18.46 6.77
N ASP A 183 -1.41 -19.29 7.78
CA ASP A 183 -2.43 -19.10 8.81
C ASP A 183 -2.09 -17.92 9.75
N LYS A 184 -2.99 -17.60 10.68
CA LYS A 184 -2.80 -16.51 11.65
C LYS A 184 -1.67 -16.73 12.65
N ASN A 185 -1.14 -17.96 12.73
CA ASN A 185 0.02 -18.32 13.59
C ASN A 185 1.36 -18.22 12.81
N GLY A 186 1.32 -17.86 11.52
CA GLY A 186 2.50 -17.75 10.67
C GLY A 186 2.99 -19.07 10.07
N HIS A 187 2.17 -20.13 10.12
CA HIS A 187 2.48 -21.41 9.50
C HIS A 187 1.92 -21.50 8.09
N PHE A 188 2.66 -22.09 7.17
CA PHE A 188 2.11 -22.45 5.86
C PHE A 188 0.96 -23.45 6.04
N PHE A 189 -0.06 -23.32 5.19
CA PHE A 189 -1.12 -24.30 5.13
C PHE A 189 -0.57 -25.66 4.63
N GLU A 190 -1.04 -26.76 5.21
CA GLU A 190 -0.76 -28.11 4.70
C GLU A 190 -1.51 -28.39 3.40
N ALA A 191 -1.26 -27.58 2.37
CA ALA A 191 -1.92 -27.59 1.09
C ALA A 191 -1.03 -26.91 0.03
N ASN A 192 -1.50 -26.82 -1.22
CA ASN A 192 -0.82 -26.05 -2.25
C ASN A 192 -0.70 -24.57 -1.86
N TRP A 193 0.26 -23.88 -2.47
CA TRP A 193 0.50 -22.46 -2.22
C TRP A 193 -0.77 -21.62 -2.29
N SER A 194 -1.01 -20.81 -1.29
CA SER A 194 -2.16 -19.92 -1.20
C SER A 194 -3.54 -20.61 -1.39
N ALA A 195 -3.62 -21.91 -1.10
CA ALA A 195 -4.82 -22.73 -1.32
C ALA A 195 -6.13 -22.09 -0.85
N PRO A 196 -6.20 -21.42 0.33
CA PRO A 196 -7.46 -20.83 0.78
C PRO A 196 -8.02 -19.75 -0.15
N ILE A 197 -7.17 -19.02 -0.89
CA ILE A 197 -7.63 -17.96 -1.80
C ILE A 197 -7.76 -18.42 -3.27
N VAL A 198 -7.33 -19.62 -3.61
CA VAL A 198 -7.43 -20.16 -4.96
C VAL A 198 -8.85 -20.13 -5.54
N PRO A 199 -9.92 -20.50 -4.79
CA PRO A 199 -11.28 -20.34 -5.27
C PRO A 199 -11.69 -18.88 -5.51
N LEU A 200 -11.12 -17.95 -4.72
CA LEU A 200 -11.40 -16.52 -4.81
C LEU A 200 -10.72 -15.90 -6.04
N ILE A 201 -9.41 -16.11 -6.21
CA ILE A 201 -8.63 -15.52 -7.30
C ILE A 201 -8.82 -16.25 -8.65
N GLY A 202 -9.29 -17.50 -8.60
CA GLY A 202 -9.50 -18.31 -9.80
C GLY A 202 -8.22 -18.78 -10.49
N ALA A 203 -7.13 -18.90 -9.75
CA ALA A 203 -5.86 -19.40 -10.24
C ALA A 203 -5.14 -20.19 -9.16
N ASP A 204 -4.43 -21.24 -9.54
CA ASP A 204 -3.49 -21.92 -8.67
C ASP A 204 -2.18 -21.13 -8.63
N VAL A 205 -1.55 -21.06 -7.46
CA VAL A 205 -0.18 -20.59 -7.32
C VAL A 205 0.71 -21.82 -7.38
N ASP A 206 1.38 -22.04 -8.52
CA ASP A 206 2.16 -23.26 -8.75
C ASP A 206 3.38 -23.28 -7.82
N PHE A 207 4.08 -22.16 -7.75
CA PHE A 207 5.24 -21.92 -6.89
C PHE A 207 5.58 -20.43 -6.88
N PHE A 208 6.45 -20.03 -5.97
CA PHE A 208 7.05 -18.70 -6.01
C PHE A 208 8.48 -18.76 -6.55
N ALA A 209 8.94 -17.67 -7.14
CA ALA A 209 10.31 -17.47 -7.57
C ALA A 209 10.86 -16.14 -7.09
N VAL A 210 12.15 -16.11 -6.80
CA VAL A 210 12.94 -14.90 -6.55
C VAL A 210 14.14 -14.92 -7.48
N LEU A 211 14.56 -13.74 -7.92
CA LEU A 211 15.74 -13.62 -8.77
C LEU A 211 16.99 -13.44 -7.93
N VAL A 212 18.13 -13.96 -8.42
CA VAL A 212 19.42 -13.68 -7.80
C VAL A 212 19.73 -12.18 -7.88
N THR A 213 20.61 -11.72 -6.99
CA THR A 213 21.00 -10.31 -6.90
C THR A 213 21.37 -9.75 -8.27
N ASP A 214 20.88 -8.54 -8.56
CA ASP A 214 21.10 -7.77 -9.80
C ASP A 214 20.47 -8.37 -11.07
N MET A 215 19.81 -9.52 -10.99
CA MET A 215 19.04 -10.08 -12.10
C MET A 215 17.69 -9.39 -12.21
N LYS A 216 17.23 -9.18 -13.43
CA LYS A 216 15.89 -8.70 -13.75
C LYS A 216 15.18 -9.71 -14.63
N GLY A 217 13.90 -9.89 -14.35
CA GLY A 217 12.98 -10.64 -15.21
C GLY A 217 12.09 -9.67 -15.99
N ASN A 218 11.39 -10.20 -16.97
CA ASN A 218 10.45 -9.44 -17.79
C ASN A 218 9.05 -10.04 -17.71
N ILE A 219 8.05 -9.16 -17.69
CA ILE A 219 6.64 -9.51 -17.87
C ILE A 219 6.06 -8.67 -18.99
N LYS A 220 5.02 -9.19 -19.62
CA LYS A 220 4.22 -8.47 -20.60
C LYS A 220 2.79 -8.31 -20.05
N ALA A 221 2.32 -7.06 -20.00
CA ALA A 221 0.94 -6.71 -19.69
C ALA A 221 0.39 -5.84 -20.82
N ASP A 222 -0.75 -6.23 -21.39
CA ASP A 222 -1.25 -5.66 -22.64
C ASP A 222 -0.17 -5.69 -23.74
N ASN A 223 0.21 -4.53 -24.25
CA ASN A 223 1.26 -4.40 -25.25
C ASN A 223 2.58 -3.85 -24.69
N ASN A 224 2.69 -3.73 -23.36
CA ASN A 224 3.85 -3.16 -22.69
C ASN A 224 4.69 -4.24 -22.00
N ASN A 225 6.00 -4.05 -22.03
CA ASN A 225 6.94 -4.87 -21.29
C ASN A 225 7.39 -4.13 -20.04
N PHE A 226 7.42 -4.84 -18.90
CA PHE A 226 7.86 -4.33 -17.61
C PHE A 226 8.94 -5.24 -17.06
N GLN A 227 9.86 -4.66 -16.30
CA GLN A 227 10.88 -5.41 -15.57
C GLN A 227 10.46 -5.65 -14.13
N TRP A 228 10.83 -6.81 -13.60
CA TRP A 228 10.66 -7.14 -12.18
C TRP A 228 11.95 -7.74 -11.62
N ASN A 229 12.14 -7.69 -10.29
CA ASN A 229 13.37 -8.14 -9.66
C ASN A 229 13.20 -8.71 -8.24
N THR A 230 11.98 -8.74 -7.70
CA THR A 230 11.80 -9.04 -6.28
C THR A 230 11.11 -10.36 -6.04
N TRP A 231 9.88 -10.52 -6.54
CA TRP A 231 9.04 -11.68 -6.26
C TRP A 231 8.15 -12.04 -7.44
N ALA A 232 7.96 -13.31 -7.65
CA ALA A 232 7.02 -13.86 -8.61
C ALA A 232 6.22 -15.01 -7.98
N ASP A 233 4.90 -14.90 -7.92
CA ASP A 233 4.00 -16.03 -7.80
C ASP A 233 3.64 -16.47 -9.21
N VAL A 234 4.00 -17.68 -9.59
CA VAL A 234 3.72 -18.22 -10.92
C VAL A 234 2.34 -18.85 -10.92
N LEU A 235 1.46 -18.35 -11.79
CA LEU A 235 0.03 -18.66 -11.74
C LEU A 235 -0.41 -19.58 -12.87
N SER A 236 -1.31 -20.52 -12.53
CA SER A 236 -2.06 -21.34 -13.49
C SER A 236 -3.55 -20.95 -13.40
N PRO A 237 -4.05 -20.14 -14.36
CA PRO A 237 -5.43 -19.68 -14.35
C PRO A 237 -6.43 -20.84 -14.53
N ARG A 238 -7.53 -20.80 -13.77
CA ARG A 238 -8.67 -21.71 -13.92
C ARG A 238 -9.69 -21.16 -14.91
N LYS A 239 -10.61 -22.00 -15.33
CA LYS A 239 -11.69 -21.60 -16.26
C LYS A 239 -12.44 -20.36 -15.74
N GLY A 240 -12.59 -19.35 -16.60
CA GLY A 240 -13.27 -18.10 -16.29
C GLY A 240 -12.38 -17.03 -15.63
N THR A 241 -11.07 -17.26 -15.61
CA THR A 241 -10.07 -16.29 -15.15
C THR A 241 -9.30 -15.75 -16.35
N GLU A 242 -9.18 -14.44 -16.44
CA GLU A 242 -8.46 -13.72 -17.47
C GLU A 242 -7.02 -13.46 -17.03
N VAL A 243 -6.07 -13.58 -17.95
CA VAL A 243 -4.66 -13.27 -17.72
C VAL A 243 -4.40 -11.81 -18.08
N LEU A 244 -3.92 -11.03 -17.13
CA LEU A 244 -3.56 -9.62 -17.30
C LEU A 244 -2.09 -9.43 -17.66
N ALA A 245 -1.22 -10.32 -17.17
CA ALA A 245 0.22 -10.27 -17.47
C ALA A 245 0.82 -11.68 -17.50
N THR A 246 1.87 -11.85 -18.33
CA THR A 246 2.63 -13.10 -18.46
C THR A 246 4.10 -12.87 -18.23
N TYR A 247 4.79 -13.89 -17.70
CA TYR A 247 6.25 -13.91 -17.66
C TYR A 247 6.84 -14.12 -19.05
N GLU A 248 7.86 -13.34 -19.42
CA GLU A 248 8.48 -13.40 -20.75
C GLU A 248 9.85 -14.11 -20.76
N ASP A 249 10.35 -14.47 -19.61
CA ASP A 249 11.62 -15.14 -19.43
C ASP A 249 11.58 -16.20 -18.32
N GLN A 250 12.71 -16.77 -17.98
CA GLN A 250 12.89 -17.88 -17.06
C GLN A 250 12.22 -19.18 -17.57
N PHE A 251 12.33 -20.26 -16.80
CA PHE A 251 11.74 -21.56 -17.17
C PHE A 251 10.21 -21.56 -17.10
N TYR A 252 9.61 -20.51 -16.50
CA TYR A 252 8.16 -20.32 -16.42
C TYR A 252 7.62 -19.28 -17.43
N LYS A 253 8.39 -18.97 -18.46
CA LYS A 253 7.93 -18.12 -19.56
C LYS A 253 6.57 -18.57 -20.11
N GLY A 254 5.67 -17.60 -20.32
CA GLY A 254 4.30 -17.83 -20.78
C GLY A 254 3.30 -18.15 -19.67
N LYS A 255 3.76 -18.39 -18.43
CA LYS A 255 2.86 -18.50 -17.26
C LYS A 255 2.31 -17.14 -16.88
N ALA A 256 1.15 -17.13 -16.22
CA ALA A 256 0.51 -15.90 -15.79
C ALA A 256 1.25 -15.28 -14.60
N ALA A 257 1.45 -13.95 -14.66
CA ALA A 257 2.02 -13.11 -13.60
C ALA A 257 0.93 -12.31 -12.89
N ALA A 258 -0.18 -12.00 -13.57
CA ALA A 258 -1.34 -11.36 -12.97
C ALA A 258 -2.61 -11.88 -13.62
N VAL A 259 -3.67 -11.97 -12.83
CA VAL A 259 -4.97 -12.49 -13.28
C VAL A 259 -6.12 -11.66 -12.71
N THR A 260 -7.25 -11.70 -13.40
CA THR A 260 -8.51 -11.15 -12.90
C THR A 260 -9.68 -12.07 -13.21
N ARG A 261 -10.70 -12.05 -12.38
CA ARG A 261 -11.95 -12.77 -12.64
C ARG A 261 -13.17 -12.04 -12.09
N LYS A 262 -14.30 -12.30 -12.69
CA LYS A 262 -15.61 -11.92 -12.13
C LYS A 262 -16.05 -12.98 -11.10
N LEU A 263 -16.55 -12.51 -9.96
CA LEU A 263 -17.16 -13.34 -8.95
C LEU A 263 -18.43 -12.64 -8.45
N GLY A 264 -19.60 -13.21 -8.73
CA GLY A 264 -20.87 -12.52 -8.48
C GLY A 264 -20.97 -11.24 -9.31
N LYS A 265 -21.14 -10.10 -8.63
CA LYS A 265 -21.26 -8.77 -9.27
C LYS A 265 -19.93 -8.00 -9.33
N GLY A 266 -18.92 -8.46 -8.61
CA GLY A 266 -17.62 -7.78 -8.48
C GLY A 266 -16.49 -8.49 -9.21
N THR A 267 -15.28 -8.05 -8.92
CA THR A 267 -14.04 -8.58 -9.51
C THR A 267 -12.99 -8.87 -8.46
N VAL A 268 -12.14 -9.85 -8.72
CA VAL A 268 -10.91 -10.10 -7.97
C VAL A 268 -9.74 -10.03 -8.93
N THR A 269 -8.75 -9.24 -8.56
CA THR A 269 -7.47 -9.14 -9.30
C THR A 269 -6.36 -9.61 -8.39
N TYR A 270 -5.50 -10.50 -8.88
CA TYR A 270 -4.29 -10.95 -8.19
C TYR A 270 -3.07 -10.58 -9.01
N ILE A 271 -2.17 -9.80 -8.42
CA ILE A 271 -0.92 -9.36 -9.03
C ILE A 271 0.21 -10.15 -8.38
N GLY A 272 0.66 -11.22 -9.03
CA GLY A 272 1.64 -12.17 -8.49
C GLY A 272 3.10 -11.70 -8.55
N VAL A 273 3.37 -10.53 -9.10
CA VAL A 273 4.72 -10.06 -9.36
C VAL A 273 5.04 -8.76 -8.62
N GLU A 274 6.29 -8.59 -8.21
CA GLU A 274 6.78 -7.40 -7.50
C GLU A 274 8.13 -6.95 -8.00
N SER A 275 8.32 -5.64 -8.08
CA SER A 275 9.61 -5.01 -8.37
C SER A 275 9.95 -3.91 -7.37
N THR A 276 11.20 -3.86 -6.91
CA THR A 276 11.68 -2.80 -6.01
C THR A 276 12.01 -1.50 -6.73
N ASP A 277 12.17 -1.50 -8.03
CA ASP A 277 12.52 -0.28 -8.80
C ASP A 277 11.30 0.52 -9.27
N GLY A 278 10.10 0.06 -8.93
CA GLY A 278 8.86 0.81 -9.15
C GLY A 278 8.44 0.94 -10.61
N ASN A 279 8.91 0.04 -11.47
CA ASN A 279 8.58 0.04 -12.90
C ASN A 279 7.37 -0.84 -13.28
N LEU A 280 6.66 -1.34 -12.26
CA LEU A 280 5.44 -2.14 -12.41
C LEU A 280 4.21 -1.35 -12.01
#